data_43542dfb616721d58086a0433a99941a
#
_entry.id   43542dfb616721d58086a0433a99941a
#
_cell.length_a   1.000
_cell.length_b   1.000
_cell.length_c   1.000
_cell.angle_alpha   90.00
_cell.angle_beta   90.00
_cell.angle_gamma   90.00
#
_symmetry.space_group_name_H-M   'P 1'
#
loop_
_entity.id
_entity.type
_entity.pdbx_description
1 polymer ?
#
loop_
_entity_poly.entity_id
_entity_poly.type
_entity_poly.pdbx_seq_one_letter_code
_entity_poly.pdbx_strand_id
1 'polypeptide(L)'
;MALNVVIMAAGKGTRMKSATPKVLHRLAGRTLLQHVLDAAAQLGPDSGANRTVVITGHGAESVEAACAGSGAVFARQLPQLGTGHAIQQAVPQLCDAHLTTLILNGDVPLIRAETAAALVQACGGEKLALLTIELADATGYGRIVRSGAAVQAIVEHKDASTSQRTIREVYTGIMAAPTALLKRWVMALKNDNTQKEYYLTDIVAMAVADGVPVVAAQAASDTEVLGVNSPVQLADLERRFQRMQAESHMEGGVRLADPARFDQRGALVCGSDVEIDINCIFEGQVQIDDGARIGAHCVIRDARIGAGAVIHPFTHIEGATVGAGSMVGPFARLRPGAELGTGVHIGNFVEVKNSTLAAGAKANHLAYLGDATVGERVNYGAGSITANYDGANKHRTVIGNDVHVGSNCVLVAPVTLGDGATIGGGSIISKDAPAGQLTVARARQATLAGWQRPRKAAEKA
;
A
#
# COMPACT_ATOMS: atom_id res chain seq x y z
N MET A 1 -1.95 24.34 18.05
CA MET A 1 -2.69 25.46 17.41
C MET A 1 -3.22 24.95 16.08
N ALA A 2 -4.47 25.24 15.76
CA ALA A 2 -5.05 24.91 14.48
C ALA A 2 -4.38 25.71 13.35
N LEU A 3 -4.24 25.11 12.16
CA LEU A 3 -3.56 25.72 11.02
C LEU A 3 -4.35 25.49 9.72
N ASN A 4 -4.08 26.30 8.72
CA ASN A 4 -4.47 26.02 7.36
C ASN A 4 -3.41 25.12 6.70
N VAL A 5 -3.83 24.04 6.06
CA VAL A 5 -2.97 23.20 5.23
C VAL A 5 -3.44 23.31 3.78
N VAL A 6 -2.58 23.75 2.88
CA VAL A 6 -2.89 23.84 1.45
C VAL A 6 -2.06 22.83 0.70
N ILE A 7 -2.70 21.93 -0.04
CA ILE A 7 -2.03 20.91 -0.85
C ILE A 7 -2.21 21.22 -2.33
N MET A 8 -1.12 21.49 -3.03
CA MET A 8 -1.14 21.79 -4.47
C MET A 8 -1.23 20.50 -5.30
N ALA A 9 -2.37 20.27 -5.95
CA ALA A 9 -2.66 19.08 -6.74
C ALA A 9 -3.22 19.41 -8.15
N ALA A 10 -3.06 20.65 -8.64
CA ALA A 10 -3.67 21.11 -9.89
C ALA A 10 -2.84 20.82 -11.15
N GLY A 11 -1.61 20.36 -11.02
CA GLY A 11 -0.66 20.23 -12.12
C GLY A 11 -1.07 19.21 -13.18
N LYS A 12 -0.79 19.53 -14.47
CA LYS A 12 -1.15 18.66 -15.64
C LYS A 12 -0.36 17.35 -15.69
N GLY A 13 0.81 17.27 -15.11
CA GLY A 13 1.63 16.04 -15.05
C GLY A 13 2.00 15.45 -16.42
N THR A 14 2.21 16.26 -17.43
CA THR A 14 2.44 15.84 -18.83
C THR A 14 3.58 14.85 -19.01
N ARG A 15 4.61 14.91 -18.14
CA ARG A 15 5.75 13.98 -18.13
C ARG A 15 5.39 12.56 -17.68
N MET A 16 4.24 12.37 -17.02
CA MET A 16 3.73 11.04 -16.65
C MET A 16 3.23 10.26 -17.86
N LYS A 17 2.88 10.93 -18.97
CA LYS A 17 2.31 10.32 -20.19
C LYS A 17 1.14 9.38 -19.89
N SER A 18 0.26 9.79 -19.00
CA SER A 18 -0.87 9.01 -18.47
C SER A 18 -2.16 9.85 -18.50
N ALA A 19 -3.28 9.19 -18.68
CA ALA A 19 -4.60 9.81 -18.50
C ALA A 19 -4.95 10.00 -17.01
N THR A 20 -4.31 9.24 -16.11
CA THR A 20 -4.48 9.38 -14.67
C THR A 20 -3.79 10.67 -14.20
N PRO A 21 -4.46 11.54 -13.43
CA PRO A 21 -3.84 12.70 -12.81
C PRO A 21 -2.58 12.31 -12.02
N LYS A 22 -1.51 13.11 -12.13
CA LYS A 22 -0.20 12.81 -11.53
C LYS A 22 -0.30 12.38 -10.07
N VAL A 23 -1.05 13.12 -9.27
CA VAL A 23 -1.19 12.91 -7.83
C VAL A 23 -1.99 11.65 -7.45
N LEU A 24 -2.65 11.01 -8.42
CA LEU A 24 -3.40 9.77 -8.23
C LEU A 24 -2.58 8.52 -8.60
N HIS A 25 -1.37 8.66 -9.12
CA HIS A 25 -0.48 7.52 -9.24
C HIS A 25 -0.12 6.97 -7.86
N ARG A 26 0.18 5.68 -7.78
CA ARG A 26 0.36 4.98 -6.51
C ARG A 26 1.83 4.76 -6.18
N LEU A 27 2.13 4.96 -4.91
CA LEU A 27 3.36 4.59 -4.23
C LEU A 27 2.97 3.64 -3.10
N ALA A 28 3.54 2.45 -3.04
CA ALA A 28 3.22 1.42 -2.05
C ALA A 28 1.71 1.17 -1.89
N GLY A 29 0.98 1.13 -3.02
CA GLY A 29 -0.45 0.86 -3.05
C GLY A 29 -1.38 2.05 -2.78
N ARG A 30 -0.88 3.18 -2.25
CA ARG A 30 -1.65 4.41 -1.94
C ARG A 30 -1.33 5.51 -2.95
N THR A 31 -2.28 6.43 -3.21
CA THR A 31 -2.03 7.55 -4.13
C THR A 31 -0.99 8.50 -3.53
N LEU A 32 -0.21 9.19 -4.38
CA LEU A 32 0.74 10.22 -3.92
C LEU A 32 0.05 11.25 -3.03
N LEU A 33 -1.13 11.71 -3.44
CA LEU A 33 -1.92 12.68 -2.67
C LEU A 33 -2.38 12.13 -1.32
N GLN A 34 -2.73 10.84 -1.24
CA GLN A 34 -3.15 10.24 0.02
C GLN A 34 -2.02 10.22 1.05
N HIS A 35 -0.78 9.94 0.63
CA HIS A 35 0.38 10.05 1.53
C HIS A 35 0.52 11.46 2.12
N VAL A 36 0.36 12.50 1.30
CA VAL A 36 0.44 13.91 1.76
C VAL A 36 -0.73 14.26 2.69
N LEU A 37 -1.94 13.79 2.39
CA LEU A 37 -3.12 13.97 3.26
C LEU A 37 -2.92 13.30 4.61
N ASP A 38 -2.33 12.10 4.64
CA ASP A 38 -2.06 11.37 5.88
C ASP A 38 -1.01 12.08 6.74
N ALA A 39 0.04 12.62 6.12
CA ALA A 39 1.02 13.44 6.83
C ALA A 39 0.37 14.72 7.39
N ALA A 40 -0.48 15.38 6.60
CA ALA A 40 -1.23 16.56 7.04
C ALA A 40 -2.19 16.27 8.20
N ALA A 41 -2.84 15.10 8.21
CA ALA A 41 -3.76 14.69 9.27
C ALA A 41 -3.04 14.43 10.61
N GLN A 42 -1.74 14.19 10.61
CA GLN A 42 -0.93 13.97 11.83
C GLN A 42 -0.37 15.28 12.43
N LEU A 43 -0.65 16.44 11.82
CA LEU A 43 -0.09 17.72 12.27
C LEU A 43 -0.75 18.25 13.54
N GLY A 44 0.00 18.20 14.66
CA GLY A 44 -0.34 18.81 15.94
C GLY A 44 -1.41 18.06 16.75
N PRO A 45 -1.54 18.39 18.04
CA PRO A 45 -2.48 17.76 18.95
C PRO A 45 -3.95 18.01 18.59
N ASP A 46 -4.22 19.14 17.90
CA ASP A 46 -5.55 19.58 17.48
C ASP A 46 -5.77 19.37 15.96
N SER A 47 -5.23 18.27 15.40
CA SER A 47 -5.30 18.00 13.95
C SER A 47 -6.73 18.05 13.38
N GLY A 48 -7.74 17.69 14.18
CA GLY A 48 -9.14 17.81 13.80
C GLY A 48 -9.66 19.24 13.62
N ALA A 49 -8.96 20.25 14.13
CA ALA A 49 -9.27 21.67 13.94
C ALA A 49 -8.55 22.32 12.74
N ASN A 50 -7.67 21.55 12.05
CA ASN A 50 -6.97 22.05 10.88
C ASN A 50 -7.90 22.18 9.67
N ARG A 51 -7.71 23.27 8.92
CA ARG A 51 -8.43 23.49 7.66
C ARG A 51 -7.57 23.00 6.50
N THR A 52 -7.88 21.83 5.95
CA THR A 52 -7.16 21.30 4.78
C THR A 52 -7.85 21.71 3.49
N VAL A 53 -7.10 22.36 2.59
CA VAL A 53 -7.56 22.80 1.27
C VAL A 53 -6.71 22.10 0.20
N VAL A 54 -7.35 21.32 -0.68
CA VAL A 54 -6.69 20.69 -1.83
C VAL A 54 -6.99 21.51 -3.08
N ILE A 55 -5.93 22.01 -3.74
CA ILE A 55 -6.07 22.75 -4.98
C ILE A 55 -6.09 21.76 -6.13
N THR A 56 -7.21 21.68 -6.84
CA THR A 56 -7.43 20.80 -7.98
C THR A 56 -7.42 21.57 -9.30
N GLY A 57 -7.19 20.90 -10.41
CA GLY A 57 -7.14 21.52 -11.73
C GLY A 57 -7.35 20.48 -12.84
N HIS A 58 -6.25 19.95 -13.39
CA HIS A 58 -6.36 18.87 -14.36
C HIS A 58 -6.91 17.60 -13.71
N GLY A 59 -8.03 17.06 -14.26
CA GLY A 59 -8.70 15.88 -13.70
C GLY A 59 -9.32 16.13 -12.31
N ALA A 60 -9.77 17.35 -12.03
CA ALA A 60 -10.28 17.78 -10.72
C ALA A 60 -11.31 16.81 -10.14
N GLU A 61 -12.29 16.36 -10.93
CA GLU A 61 -13.34 15.44 -10.47
C GLU A 61 -12.79 14.11 -9.93
N SER A 62 -11.81 13.53 -10.63
CA SER A 62 -11.15 12.30 -10.21
C SER A 62 -10.32 12.50 -8.93
N VAL A 63 -9.64 13.65 -8.80
CA VAL A 63 -8.85 13.99 -7.62
C VAL A 63 -9.77 14.23 -6.42
N GLU A 64 -10.84 14.98 -6.58
CA GLU A 64 -11.84 15.26 -5.54
C GLU A 64 -12.51 13.96 -5.06
N ALA A 65 -12.90 13.07 -5.99
CA ALA A 65 -13.47 11.77 -5.67
C ALA A 65 -12.50 10.88 -4.88
N ALA A 66 -11.20 10.89 -5.25
CA ALA A 66 -10.17 10.12 -4.54
C ALA A 66 -9.89 10.62 -3.12
N CYS A 67 -10.25 11.88 -2.82
CA CYS A 67 -10.13 12.49 -1.49
C CYS A 67 -11.43 12.39 -0.68
N ALA A 68 -12.45 11.66 -1.14
CA ALA A 68 -13.71 11.51 -0.40
C ALA A 68 -13.44 10.92 0.98
N GLY A 69 -14.00 11.57 2.01
CA GLY A 69 -13.81 11.16 3.42
C GLY A 69 -12.57 11.74 4.12
N SER A 70 -11.68 12.47 3.42
CA SER A 70 -10.50 13.12 4.04
C SER A 70 -10.84 14.38 4.86
N GLY A 71 -12.07 14.90 4.75
CA GLY A 71 -12.45 16.19 5.36
C GLY A 71 -11.86 17.43 4.66
N ALA A 72 -11.12 17.24 3.57
CA ALA A 72 -10.55 18.34 2.81
C ALA A 72 -11.62 19.11 2.02
N VAL A 73 -11.43 20.41 1.88
CA VAL A 73 -12.18 21.25 0.95
C VAL A 73 -11.37 21.47 -0.31
N PHE A 74 -12.03 21.81 -1.40
CA PHE A 74 -11.39 21.95 -2.71
C PHE A 74 -11.42 23.38 -3.22
N ALA A 75 -10.31 23.79 -3.87
CA ALA A 75 -10.22 25.01 -4.63
C ALA A 75 -9.77 24.69 -6.05
N ARG A 76 -10.57 25.04 -7.06
CA ARG A 76 -10.25 24.72 -8.46
C ARG A 76 -9.41 25.81 -9.10
N GLN A 77 -8.28 25.42 -9.67
CA GLN A 77 -7.42 26.31 -10.46
C GLN A 77 -7.68 26.16 -11.96
N LEU A 78 -8.37 27.09 -12.57
CA LEU A 78 -8.66 27.16 -13.99
C LEU A 78 -8.55 28.63 -14.49
N PRO A 79 -7.67 28.92 -15.49
CA PRO A 79 -6.60 28.06 -16.02
C PRO A 79 -5.42 27.93 -15.03
N GLN A 80 -4.47 27.01 -15.32
CA GLN A 80 -3.25 26.86 -14.50
C GLN A 80 -2.22 27.90 -14.94
N LEU A 81 -2.09 28.98 -14.15
CA LEU A 81 -1.19 30.11 -14.40
C LEU A 81 -0.03 30.22 -13.40
N GLY A 82 0.43 29.07 -12.90
CA GLY A 82 1.56 28.99 -11.96
C GLY A 82 1.16 28.70 -10.52
N THR A 83 2.16 28.50 -9.66
CA THR A 83 2.00 28.09 -8.26
C THR A 83 1.38 29.18 -7.39
N GLY A 84 1.72 30.44 -7.62
CA GLY A 84 1.10 31.59 -6.94
C GLY A 84 -0.39 31.70 -7.27
N HIS A 85 -0.77 31.54 -8.56
CA HIS A 85 -2.17 31.51 -8.96
C HIS A 85 -2.95 30.35 -8.30
N ALA A 86 -2.31 29.21 -8.09
CA ALA A 86 -2.93 28.11 -7.36
C ALA A 86 -3.31 28.53 -5.93
N ILE A 87 -2.38 29.15 -5.19
CA ILE A 87 -2.66 29.62 -3.83
C ILE A 87 -3.71 30.74 -3.80
N GLN A 88 -3.75 31.63 -4.81
CA GLN A 88 -4.83 32.64 -4.93
C GLN A 88 -6.21 31.99 -4.94
N GLN A 89 -6.39 30.83 -5.61
CA GLN A 89 -7.65 30.13 -5.61
C GLN A 89 -8.02 29.53 -4.24
N ALA A 90 -7.03 29.20 -3.40
CA ALA A 90 -7.25 28.70 -2.06
C ALA A 90 -7.59 29.78 -1.03
N VAL A 91 -7.22 31.04 -1.28
CA VAL A 91 -7.41 32.17 -0.33
C VAL A 91 -8.84 32.25 0.25
N PRO A 92 -9.93 32.11 -0.52
CA PRO A 92 -11.28 32.17 0.04
C PRO A 92 -11.63 31.03 1.00
N GLN A 93 -10.87 29.94 0.97
CA GLN A 93 -11.08 28.75 1.81
C GLN A 93 -10.27 28.78 3.09
N LEU A 94 -9.28 29.68 3.21
CA LEU A 94 -8.41 29.77 4.39
C LEU A 94 -9.16 30.40 5.58
N CYS A 95 -9.06 29.76 6.74
CA CYS A 95 -9.59 30.25 7.99
C CYS A 95 -8.71 31.40 8.53
N ASP A 96 -9.29 32.57 8.73
CA ASP A 96 -8.57 33.75 9.24
C ASP A 96 -8.14 33.63 10.70
N ALA A 97 -8.82 32.77 11.48
CA ALA A 97 -8.43 32.50 12.87
C ALA A 97 -7.17 31.64 12.97
N HIS A 98 -6.75 30.98 11.90
CA HIS A 98 -5.52 30.18 11.85
C HIS A 98 -4.33 31.06 11.46
N LEU A 99 -3.42 31.27 12.39
CA LEU A 99 -2.29 32.20 12.21
C LEU A 99 -1.28 31.72 11.15
N THR A 100 -1.17 30.41 10.95
CA THR A 100 -0.20 29.81 10.01
C THR A 100 -0.90 29.05 8.90
N THR A 101 -0.42 29.22 7.68
CA THR A 101 -0.76 28.40 6.51
C THR A 101 0.47 27.60 6.09
N LEU A 102 0.36 26.26 6.13
CA LEU A 102 1.35 25.34 5.59
C LEU A 102 0.99 25.00 4.15
N ILE A 103 1.94 25.06 3.24
CA ILE A 103 1.79 24.74 1.83
C ILE A 103 2.60 23.49 1.53
N LEU A 104 1.92 22.44 1.02
CA LEU A 104 2.48 21.16 0.64
C LEU A 104 2.24 20.89 -0.86
N ASN A 105 3.04 20.00 -1.43
CA ASN A 105 2.86 19.53 -2.81
C ASN A 105 2.26 18.13 -2.82
N GLY A 106 1.17 17.92 -3.54
CA GLY A 106 0.50 16.61 -3.66
C GLY A 106 1.30 15.54 -4.39
N ASP A 107 2.43 15.89 -4.97
CA ASP A 107 3.39 14.99 -5.64
C ASP A 107 4.69 14.76 -4.86
N VAL A 108 4.78 15.23 -3.61
CA VAL A 108 5.88 14.97 -2.66
C VAL A 108 5.35 14.04 -1.56
N PRO A 109 5.17 12.74 -1.84
CA PRO A 109 4.38 11.85 -1.00
C PRO A 109 5.05 11.43 0.32
N LEU A 110 6.37 11.58 0.42
CA LEU A 110 7.13 11.11 1.58
C LEU A 110 7.47 12.20 2.59
N ILE A 111 6.82 13.38 2.47
CA ILE A 111 6.96 14.43 3.49
C ILE A 111 6.53 13.89 4.86
N ARG A 112 7.38 14.06 5.86
CA ARG A 112 7.12 13.59 7.21
C ARG A 112 6.32 14.61 8.00
N ALA A 113 5.40 14.13 8.83
CA ALA A 113 4.60 14.99 9.69
C ALA A 113 5.49 15.81 10.68
N GLU A 114 6.56 15.21 11.18
CA GLU A 114 7.51 15.87 12.09
C GLU A 114 8.23 17.04 11.42
N THR A 115 8.68 16.86 10.16
CA THR A 115 9.33 17.92 9.38
C THR A 115 8.36 19.05 9.07
N ALA A 116 7.13 18.73 8.68
CA ALA A 116 6.08 19.70 8.44
C ALA A 116 5.70 20.46 9.73
N ALA A 117 5.61 19.77 10.87
CA ALA A 117 5.35 20.39 12.18
C ALA A 117 6.48 21.33 12.62
N ALA A 118 7.74 20.92 12.44
CA ALA A 118 8.90 21.77 12.73
C ALA A 118 8.90 23.05 11.87
N LEU A 119 8.49 22.96 10.60
CA LEU A 119 8.36 24.09 9.71
C LEU A 119 7.26 25.08 10.18
N VAL A 120 6.10 24.54 10.61
CA VAL A 120 5.01 25.35 11.20
C VAL A 120 5.47 26.05 12.48
N GLN A 121 6.23 25.37 13.33
CA GLN A 121 6.81 25.97 14.55
C GLN A 121 7.81 27.07 14.20
N ALA A 122 8.67 26.87 13.20
CA ALA A 122 9.62 27.87 12.75
C ALA A 122 8.93 29.14 12.20
N CYS A 123 7.77 28.98 11.57
CA CYS A 123 6.92 30.09 11.12
C CYS A 123 6.30 30.85 12.30
N GLY A 124 5.72 30.15 13.27
CA GLY A 124 5.10 30.71 14.48
C GLY A 124 3.98 31.72 14.22
N GLY A 125 3.45 31.79 12.97
CA GLY A 125 2.47 32.80 12.57
C GLY A 125 3.07 34.21 12.29
N GLU A 126 4.39 34.39 12.37
CA GLU A 126 5.08 35.68 12.26
C GLU A 126 6.16 35.70 11.16
N LYS A 127 6.73 34.55 10.82
CA LYS A 127 7.85 34.38 9.88
C LYS A 127 7.45 33.61 8.66
N LEU A 128 8.11 33.84 7.54
CA LEU A 128 8.04 32.96 6.38
C LEU A 128 9.08 31.84 6.55
N ALA A 129 8.64 30.60 6.70
CA ALA A 129 9.51 29.44 6.86
C ALA A 129 9.54 28.61 5.57
N LEU A 130 10.74 28.32 5.08
CA LEU A 130 10.98 27.55 3.85
C LEU A 130 11.60 26.19 4.20
N LEU A 131 11.13 25.12 3.60
CA LEU A 131 11.83 23.85 3.65
C LEU A 131 12.85 23.81 2.51
N THR A 132 14.13 23.63 2.84
CA THR A 132 15.24 23.62 1.90
C THR A 132 16.02 22.33 1.99
N ILE A 133 16.81 22.06 0.96
CA ILE A 133 17.77 20.95 0.94
C ILE A 133 18.96 21.30 0.05
N GLU A 134 20.13 20.75 0.34
CA GLU A 134 21.28 20.79 -0.55
C GLU A 134 21.29 19.56 -1.47
N LEU A 135 21.31 19.78 -2.79
CA LEU A 135 21.37 18.74 -3.79
C LEU A 135 22.69 18.80 -4.56
N ALA A 136 23.22 17.62 -4.91
CA ALA A 136 24.38 17.52 -5.81
C ALA A 136 24.03 18.02 -7.22
N ASP A 137 22.84 17.64 -7.72
CA ASP A 137 22.25 18.19 -8.94
C ASP A 137 20.95 18.94 -8.58
N ALA A 138 21.03 20.25 -8.64
CA ALA A 138 19.93 21.15 -8.32
C ALA A 138 19.10 21.53 -9.57
N THR A 139 19.29 20.87 -10.71
CA THR A 139 18.59 21.17 -11.97
C THR A 139 17.06 21.10 -11.80
N GLY A 140 16.39 22.16 -12.25
CA GLY A 140 14.92 22.25 -12.20
C GLY A 140 14.32 22.79 -10.91
N TYR A 141 15.10 23.00 -9.86
CA TYR A 141 14.64 23.56 -8.58
C TYR A 141 14.90 25.07 -8.47
N GLY A 142 14.11 25.78 -7.69
CA GLY A 142 14.34 27.16 -7.28
C GLY A 142 15.56 27.28 -6.34
N ARG A 143 16.45 28.22 -6.61
CA ARG A 143 17.68 28.44 -5.84
C ARG A 143 17.43 29.38 -4.67
N ILE A 144 17.92 29.02 -3.49
CA ILE A 144 17.88 29.90 -2.31
C ILE A 144 19.02 30.92 -2.44
N VAL A 145 18.66 32.15 -2.67
CA VAL A 145 19.63 33.26 -2.74
C VAL A 145 19.78 33.89 -1.34
N ARG A 146 21.00 33.94 -0.86
CA ARG A 146 21.33 34.50 0.48
C ARG A 146 22.23 35.69 0.43
N SER A 147 22.10 36.56 1.47
CA SER A 147 23.10 37.57 1.85
C SER A 147 23.59 37.21 3.26
N GLY A 148 24.80 36.65 3.35
CA GLY A 148 25.26 36.00 4.57
C GLY A 148 24.33 34.84 4.96
N ALA A 149 23.85 34.83 6.20
CA ALA A 149 22.90 33.79 6.67
C ALA A 149 21.44 34.09 6.25
N ALA A 150 21.10 35.30 5.86
CA ALA A 150 19.72 35.73 5.58
C ALA A 150 19.29 35.29 4.17
N VAL A 151 18.12 34.65 4.05
CA VAL A 151 17.48 34.39 2.77
C VAL A 151 16.95 35.70 2.18
N GLN A 152 17.26 35.94 0.91
CA GLN A 152 16.83 37.16 0.20
C GLN A 152 15.74 36.85 -0.84
N ALA A 153 15.86 35.76 -1.57
CA ALA A 153 14.94 35.40 -2.62
C ALA A 153 15.04 33.90 -2.95
N ILE A 154 14.03 33.40 -3.63
CA ILE A 154 14.10 32.15 -4.40
C ILE A 154 14.10 32.54 -5.88
N VAL A 155 15.06 32.03 -6.65
CA VAL A 155 15.13 32.25 -8.10
C VAL A 155 14.89 30.94 -8.82
N GLU A 156 13.83 30.89 -9.63
CA GLU A 156 13.47 29.72 -10.40
C GLU A 156 14.56 29.32 -11.40
N HIS A 157 14.76 28.04 -11.66
CA HIS A 157 15.85 27.53 -12.50
C HIS A 157 15.93 28.21 -13.89
N LYS A 158 14.77 28.51 -14.49
CA LYS A 158 14.71 29.11 -15.84
C LYS A 158 15.12 30.59 -15.84
N ASP A 159 14.92 31.29 -14.74
CA ASP A 159 15.23 32.70 -14.57
C ASP A 159 16.60 32.92 -13.89
N ALA A 160 17.25 31.84 -13.42
CA ALA A 160 18.52 31.90 -12.71
C ALA A 160 19.69 32.23 -13.64
N SER A 161 20.54 33.17 -13.22
CA SER A 161 21.83 33.48 -13.88
C SER A 161 22.79 32.28 -13.77
N THR A 162 23.88 32.30 -14.55
CA THR A 162 24.90 31.26 -14.51
C THR A 162 25.47 31.08 -13.10
N SER A 163 25.73 32.17 -12.37
CA SER A 163 26.23 32.11 -10.99
C SER A 163 25.18 31.57 -10.02
N GLN A 164 23.92 31.93 -10.17
CA GLN A 164 22.84 31.41 -9.31
C GLN A 164 22.62 29.91 -9.54
N ARG A 165 22.82 29.40 -10.76
CA ARG A 165 22.69 27.95 -11.04
C ARG A 165 23.73 27.10 -10.31
N THR A 166 24.84 27.66 -9.83
CA THR A 166 25.83 26.94 -9.02
C THR A 166 25.41 26.75 -7.56
N ILE A 167 24.37 27.45 -7.11
CA ILE A 167 23.83 27.31 -5.75
C ILE A 167 23.21 25.92 -5.63
N ARG A 168 23.62 25.17 -4.61
CA ARG A 168 23.16 23.80 -4.34
C ARG A 168 21.97 23.75 -3.38
N GLU A 169 21.79 24.80 -2.55
CA GLU A 169 20.62 24.91 -1.67
C GLU A 169 19.39 25.29 -2.51
N VAL A 170 18.37 24.42 -2.45
CA VAL A 170 17.16 24.57 -3.24
C VAL A 170 15.92 24.63 -2.35
N TYR A 171 14.88 25.26 -2.89
CA TYR A 171 13.55 25.25 -2.32
C TYR A 171 12.83 23.95 -2.73
N THR A 172 12.26 23.26 -1.75
CA THR A 172 11.59 21.95 -1.95
C THR A 172 10.15 22.07 -2.46
N GLY A 173 9.61 23.29 -2.55
CA GLY A 173 8.20 23.54 -2.83
C GLY A 173 7.31 23.58 -1.59
N ILE A 174 7.86 23.40 -0.39
CA ILE A 174 7.13 23.34 0.88
C ILE A 174 7.49 24.55 1.73
N MET A 175 6.46 25.27 2.24
CA MET A 175 6.65 26.43 3.09
C MET A 175 5.52 26.60 4.10
N ALA A 176 5.80 27.32 5.18
CA ALA A 176 4.80 27.82 6.11
C ALA A 176 4.86 29.35 6.18
N ALA A 177 3.72 30.01 6.12
CA ALA A 177 3.62 31.45 6.10
C ALA A 177 2.55 31.97 7.07
N PRO A 178 2.69 33.20 7.61
CA PRO A 178 1.61 33.88 8.33
C PRO A 178 0.39 34.03 7.40
N THR A 179 -0.76 33.54 7.80
CA THR A 179 -1.98 33.46 6.94
C THR A 179 -2.36 34.82 6.38
N ALA A 180 -2.39 35.87 7.21
CA ALA A 180 -2.79 37.20 6.78
C ALA A 180 -1.79 37.79 5.76
N LEU A 181 -0.49 37.60 5.99
CA LEU A 181 0.56 38.07 5.08
C LEU A 181 0.56 37.29 3.77
N LEU A 182 0.41 35.96 3.84
CA LEU A 182 0.29 35.11 2.64
C LEU A 182 -0.84 35.60 1.74
N LYS A 183 -2.04 35.82 2.29
CA LYS A 183 -3.19 36.34 1.52
C LYS A 183 -2.84 37.63 0.81
N ARG A 184 -2.18 38.59 1.50
CA ARG A 184 -1.78 39.88 0.93
C ARG A 184 -0.74 39.67 -0.19
N TRP A 185 0.31 38.89 0.06
CA TRP A 185 1.40 38.70 -0.90
C TRP A 185 0.92 38.00 -2.17
N VAL A 186 0.17 36.90 -2.05
CA VAL A 186 -0.27 36.15 -3.25
C VAL A 186 -1.20 36.98 -4.13
N MET A 187 -2.03 37.86 -3.57
CA MET A 187 -2.88 38.77 -4.34
C MET A 187 -2.13 39.87 -5.06
N ALA A 188 -0.90 40.20 -4.62
CA ALA A 188 -0.02 41.20 -5.22
C ALA A 188 1.00 40.62 -6.21
N LEU A 189 1.03 39.27 -6.42
CA LEU A 189 1.96 38.64 -7.34
C LEU A 189 1.74 39.13 -8.78
N LYS A 190 2.85 39.20 -9.53
CA LYS A 190 2.89 39.51 -10.95
C LYS A 190 3.36 38.29 -11.74
N ASN A 191 3.17 38.32 -13.06
CA ASN A 191 3.63 37.27 -13.97
C ASN A 191 4.66 37.78 -14.98
N ASP A 192 5.47 38.75 -14.58
CA ASP A 192 6.54 39.37 -15.38
C ASP A 192 7.83 38.54 -15.37
N ASN A 193 7.74 37.25 -15.74
CA ASN A 193 8.83 36.29 -15.76
C ASN A 193 8.85 35.51 -17.08
N THR A 194 9.89 34.70 -17.27
CA THR A 194 10.12 33.92 -18.52
C THR A 194 8.93 33.00 -18.86
N GLN A 195 8.21 32.47 -17.88
CA GLN A 195 7.11 31.53 -18.08
C GLN A 195 5.74 32.22 -18.19
N LYS A 196 5.64 33.53 -17.89
CA LYS A 196 4.37 34.27 -17.78
C LYS A 196 3.42 33.67 -16.74
N GLU A 197 3.97 33.13 -15.65
CA GLU A 197 3.26 32.50 -14.55
C GLU A 197 3.37 33.30 -13.26
N TYR A 198 2.38 33.21 -12.38
CA TYR A 198 2.46 33.75 -11.03
C TYR A 198 3.29 32.77 -10.16
N TYR A 199 4.53 33.14 -9.86
CA TYR A 199 5.40 32.31 -9.02
C TYR A 199 5.11 32.53 -7.54
N LEU A 200 4.79 31.45 -6.82
CA LEU A 200 4.64 31.51 -5.37
C LEU A 200 5.95 31.93 -4.69
N THR A 201 7.09 31.56 -5.26
CA THR A 201 8.43 31.86 -4.77
C THR A 201 8.73 33.36 -4.66
N ASP A 202 8.02 34.20 -5.40
CA ASP A 202 8.19 35.67 -5.35
C ASP A 202 7.75 36.27 -4.01
N ILE A 203 6.89 35.58 -3.22
CA ILE A 203 6.51 36.05 -1.90
C ILE A 203 7.71 36.17 -0.93
N VAL A 204 8.80 35.43 -1.19
CA VAL A 204 10.02 35.51 -0.37
C VAL A 204 10.65 36.89 -0.47
N ALA A 205 10.80 37.42 -1.68
CA ALA A 205 11.30 38.79 -1.87
C ALA A 205 10.33 39.84 -1.27
N MET A 206 9.02 39.58 -1.35
CA MET A 206 8.01 40.46 -0.74
C MET A 206 8.09 40.42 0.79
N ALA A 207 8.29 39.26 1.41
CA ALA A 207 8.49 39.14 2.85
C ALA A 207 9.72 39.89 3.31
N VAL A 208 10.85 39.79 2.59
CA VAL A 208 12.07 40.54 2.86
C VAL A 208 11.84 42.05 2.74
N ALA A 209 11.13 42.50 1.70
CA ALA A 209 10.79 43.91 1.52
C ALA A 209 9.89 44.49 2.63
N ASP A 210 9.00 43.68 3.17
CA ASP A 210 8.13 44.00 4.30
C ASP A 210 8.83 43.92 5.66
N GLY A 211 10.11 43.51 5.71
CA GLY A 211 10.86 43.31 6.96
C GLY A 211 10.42 42.08 7.75
N VAL A 212 9.69 41.17 7.13
CA VAL A 212 9.28 39.89 7.75
C VAL A 212 10.44 38.88 7.67
N PRO A 213 10.86 38.27 8.79
CA PRO A 213 11.96 37.32 8.78
C PRO A 213 11.65 36.11 7.92
N VAL A 214 12.61 35.73 7.06
CA VAL A 214 12.56 34.49 6.27
C VAL A 214 13.55 33.49 6.86
N VAL A 215 13.03 32.38 7.33
CA VAL A 215 13.83 31.29 7.93
C VAL A 215 13.82 30.07 7.02
N ALA A 216 14.95 29.35 6.96
CA ALA A 216 15.07 28.11 6.23
C ALA A 216 15.29 26.95 7.21
N ALA A 217 14.51 25.91 7.07
CA ALA A 217 14.70 24.64 7.75
C ALA A 217 15.15 23.60 6.71
N GLN A 218 16.16 22.79 7.03
CA GLN A 218 16.62 21.74 6.13
C GLN A 218 15.81 20.45 6.35
N ALA A 219 15.45 19.80 5.24
CA ALA A 219 14.88 18.46 5.27
C ALA A 219 15.91 17.44 5.77
N ALA A 220 15.46 16.42 6.49
CA ALA A 220 16.34 15.39 7.05
C ALA A 220 16.98 14.50 5.96
N SER A 221 16.29 14.30 4.84
CA SER A 221 16.80 13.55 3.69
C SER A 221 16.24 14.07 2.36
N ASP A 222 16.94 13.77 1.26
CA ASP A 222 16.45 14.07 -0.09
C ASP A 222 15.17 13.29 -0.41
N THR A 223 15.09 12.04 0.01
CA THR A 223 13.94 11.14 -0.24
C THR A 223 12.63 11.74 0.26
N GLU A 224 12.67 12.46 1.40
CA GLU A 224 11.49 13.09 2.00
C GLU A 224 10.86 14.18 1.13
N VAL A 225 11.68 14.87 0.34
CA VAL A 225 11.25 16.05 -0.43
C VAL A 225 11.26 15.82 -1.94
N LEU A 226 11.51 14.58 -2.39
CA LEU A 226 11.46 14.25 -3.80
C LEU A 226 10.04 14.29 -4.35
N GLY A 227 9.86 15.10 -5.40
CA GLY A 227 8.60 15.16 -6.15
C GLY A 227 8.59 14.18 -7.33
N VAL A 228 7.44 13.54 -7.54
CA VAL A 228 7.21 12.61 -8.64
C VAL A 228 6.69 13.37 -9.86
N ASN A 229 7.43 13.37 -10.96
CA ASN A 229 7.04 14.01 -12.21
C ASN A 229 7.06 13.08 -13.43
N SER A 230 7.61 11.88 -13.29
CA SER A 230 7.71 10.88 -14.37
C SER A 230 7.59 9.47 -13.80
N PRO A 231 7.26 8.45 -14.63
CA PRO A 231 7.25 7.04 -14.19
C PRO A 231 8.61 6.56 -13.66
N VAL A 232 9.72 7.09 -14.20
CA VAL A 232 11.07 6.76 -13.71
C VAL A 232 11.28 7.26 -12.29
N GLN A 233 10.88 8.53 -12.01
CA GLN A 233 10.98 9.08 -10.66
C GLN A 233 10.04 8.36 -9.68
N LEU A 234 8.85 7.94 -10.14
CA LEU A 234 7.93 7.14 -9.33
C LEU A 234 8.56 5.80 -8.93
N ALA A 235 9.17 5.10 -9.89
CA ALA A 235 9.81 3.82 -9.64
C ALA A 235 11.03 3.94 -8.70
N ASP A 236 11.84 5.01 -8.85
CA ASP A 236 12.96 5.28 -7.93
C ASP A 236 12.45 5.54 -6.51
N LEU A 237 11.43 6.41 -6.38
CA LEU A 237 10.86 6.74 -5.07
C LEU A 237 10.19 5.52 -4.41
N GLU A 238 9.53 4.65 -5.20
CA GLU A 238 8.99 3.36 -4.72
C GLU A 238 10.11 2.50 -4.09
N ARG A 239 11.25 2.33 -4.77
CA ARG A 239 12.37 1.53 -4.24
C ARG A 239 12.97 2.14 -2.97
N ARG A 240 13.11 3.47 -2.91
CA ARG A 240 13.57 4.17 -1.69
C ARG A 240 12.59 3.97 -0.54
N PHE A 241 11.30 4.11 -0.78
CA PHE A 241 10.28 3.91 0.24
C PHE A 241 10.26 2.47 0.76
N GLN A 242 10.30 1.48 -0.14
CA GLN A 242 10.35 0.07 0.24
C GLN A 242 11.61 -0.26 1.04
N ARG A 243 12.75 0.37 0.70
CA ARG A 243 13.98 0.22 1.47
C ARG A 243 13.84 0.79 2.89
N MET A 244 13.22 1.97 3.04
CA MET A 244 12.95 2.56 4.37
C MET A 244 12.04 1.66 5.21
N GLN A 245 10.98 1.10 4.62
CA GLN A 245 10.09 0.17 5.30
C GLN A 245 10.83 -1.10 5.75
N ALA A 246 11.64 -1.68 4.87
CA ALA A 246 12.47 -2.84 5.18
C ALA A 246 13.45 -2.57 6.34
N GLU A 247 14.13 -1.42 6.33
CA GLU A 247 15.05 -1.00 7.39
C GLU A 247 14.32 -0.84 8.73
N SER A 248 13.15 -0.20 8.73
CA SER A 248 12.32 -0.05 9.94
C SER A 248 11.91 -1.41 10.52
N HIS A 249 11.53 -2.39 9.69
CA HIS A 249 11.25 -3.75 10.16
C HIS A 249 12.47 -4.44 10.73
N MET A 250 13.64 -4.30 10.09
CA MET A 250 14.89 -4.88 10.59
C MET A 250 15.33 -4.25 11.92
N GLU A 251 15.17 -2.93 12.07
CA GLU A 251 15.40 -2.25 13.36
C GLU A 251 14.43 -2.73 14.44
N GLY A 252 13.20 -3.12 14.06
CA GLY A 252 12.20 -3.75 14.91
C GLY A 252 12.46 -5.24 15.20
N GLY A 253 13.55 -5.84 14.67
CA GLY A 253 13.95 -7.22 14.94
C GLY A 253 13.50 -8.25 13.91
N VAL A 254 12.87 -7.85 12.79
CA VAL A 254 12.54 -8.74 11.67
C VAL A 254 13.80 -9.07 10.88
N ARG A 255 13.99 -10.34 10.55
CA ARG A 255 15.08 -10.78 9.68
C ARG A 255 14.64 -10.87 8.23
N LEU A 256 15.13 -9.96 7.39
CA LEU A 256 14.93 -9.98 5.95
C LEU A 256 16.14 -10.61 5.25
N ALA A 257 15.91 -11.56 4.34
CA ALA A 257 16.98 -12.17 3.56
C ALA A 257 17.64 -11.17 2.59
N ASP A 258 16.83 -10.28 2.00
CA ASP A 258 17.31 -9.19 1.15
C ASP A 258 16.31 -8.02 1.18
N PRO A 259 16.64 -6.90 1.85
CA PRO A 259 15.77 -5.75 1.94
C PRO A 259 15.49 -5.05 0.61
N ALA A 260 16.27 -5.32 -0.45
CA ALA A 260 15.98 -4.80 -1.79
C ALA A 260 14.87 -5.57 -2.53
N ARG A 261 14.52 -6.75 -2.04
CA ARG A 261 13.50 -7.65 -2.61
C ARG A 261 12.33 -7.87 -1.66
N PHE A 262 11.90 -6.79 -1.03
CA PHE A 262 10.78 -6.72 -0.10
C PHE A 262 9.82 -5.63 -0.59
N ASP A 263 8.52 -5.93 -0.61
CA ASP A 263 7.48 -4.97 -0.98
C ASP A 263 6.34 -4.97 0.05
N GLN A 264 6.10 -3.80 0.63
CA GLN A 264 4.97 -3.53 1.51
C GLN A 264 4.02 -2.51 0.87
N ARG A 265 2.76 -2.89 0.68
CA ARG A 265 1.70 -2.08 0.06
C ARG A 265 0.50 -1.98 1.01
N GLY A 266 0.70 -1.35 2.13
CA GLY A 266 -0.27 -1.25 3.23
C GLY A 266 0.42 -1.26 4.59
N ALA A 267 -0.25 -1.81 5.61
CA ALA A 267 0.33 -1.96 6.94
C ALA A 267 0.81 -3.41 7.14
N LEU A 268 2.04 -3.55 7.60
CA LEU A 268 2.62 -4.80 8.06
C LEU A 268 3.04 -4.65 9.51
N VAL A 269 2.54 -5.53 10.37
CA VAL A 269 2.92 -5.58 11.78
C VAL A 269 3.55 -6.95 12.04
N CYS A 270 4.79 -6.96 12.52
CA CYS A 270 5.52 -8.17 12.83
C CYS A 270 5.80 -8.27 14.33
N GLY A 271 5.71 -9.48 14.87
CA GLY A 271 6.22 -9.83 16.18
C GLY A 271 7.74 -10.04 16.17
N SER A 272 8.25 -10.60 17.26
CA SER A 272 9.68 -10.90 17.45
C SER A 272 10.12 -12.11 16.61
N ASP A 273 11.38 -12.13 16.18
CA ASP A 273 12.02 -13.26 15.49
C ASP A 273 11.32 -13.72 14.21
N VAL A 274 10.61 -12.82 13.55
CA VAL A 274 9.99 -13.09 12.24
C VAL A 274 11.07 -13.13 11.16
N GLU A 275 11.04 -14.16 10.32
CA GLU A 275 11.93 -14.31 9.17
C GLU A 275 11.15 -14.16 7.85
N ILE A 276 11.62 -13.31 6.96
CA ILE A 276 11.02 -13.08 5.64
C ILE A 276 12.08 -13.26 4.56
N ASP A 277 11.80 -14.16 3.63
CA ASP A 277 12.67 -14.44 2.49
C ASP A 277 12.40 -13.45 1.33
N ILE A 278 13.13 -13.62 0.24
CA ILE A 278 13.15 -12.70 -0.91
C ILE A 278 11.82 -12.67 -1.68
N ASN A 279 11.57 -11.53 -2.34
CA ASN A 279 10.44 -11.31 -3.25
C ASN A 279 9.05 -11.54 -2.62
N CYS A 280 8.94 -11.29 -1.32
CA CYS A 280 7.66 -11.31 -0.63
C CYS A 280 6.93 -9.98 -0.81
N ILE A 281 5.61 -10.04 -1.01
CA ILE A 281 4.73 -8.88 -1.18
C ILE A 281 3.65 -8.94 -0.10
N PHE A 282 3.55 -7.86 0.69
CA PHE A 282 2.52 -7.71 1.73
C PHE A 282 1.57 -6.58 1.33
N GLU A 283 0.27 -6.87 1.25
CA GLU A 283 -0.75 -5.91 0.82
C GLU A 283 -1.87 -5.76 1.84
N GLY A 284 -2.46 -4.57 1.93
CA GLY A 284 -3.55 -4.28 2.87
C GLY A 284 -3.11 -4.30 4.32
N GLN A 285 -3.81 -5.06 5.18
CA GLN A 285 -3.51 -5.19 6.60
C GLN A 285 -2.95 -6.59 6.86
N VAL A 286 -1.67 -6.70 7.17
CA VAL A 286 -1.02 -7.98 7.45
C VAL A 286 -0.41 -7.96 8.84
N GLN A 287 -0.73 -8.99 9.64
CA GLN A 287 -0.12 -9.24 10.94
C GLN A 287 0.61 -10.57 10.92
N ILE A 288 1.86 -10.59 11.40
CA ILE A 288 2.70 -11.77 11.52
C ILE A 288 3.17 -11.86 12.96
N ASP A 289 2.78 -12.93 13.66
CA ASP A 289 3.11 -13.13 15.06
C ASP A 289 4.53 -13.73 15.21
N ASP A 290 5.02 -13.82 16.46
CA ASP A 290 6.38 -14.19 16.82
C ASP A 290 6.88 -15.49 16.18
N GLY A 291 8.13 -15.50 15.73
CA GLY A 291 8.83 -16.67 15.22
C GLY A 291 8.29 -17.25 13.92
N ALA A 292 7.34 -16.58 13.28
CA ALA A 292 6.81 -17.04 11.98
C ALA A 292 7.86 -16.88 10.87
N ARG A 293 7.79 -17.78 9.87
CA ARG A 293 8.72 -17.79 8.74
C ARG A 293 7.96 -17.70 7.42
N ILE A 294 8.31 -16.71 6.61
CA ILE A 294 7.72 -16.48 5.30
C ILE A 294 8.75 -16.82 4.22
N GLY A 295 8.48 -17.86 3.45
CA GLY A 295 9.34 -18.31 2.35
C GLY A 295 9.27 -17.39 1.14
N ALA A 296 10.22 -17.56 0.23
CA ALA A 296 10.38 -16.70 -0.94
C ALA A 296 9.14 -16.66 -1.86
N HIS A 297 8.93 -15.52 -2.51
CA HIS A 297 7.86 -15.33 -3.51
C HIS A 297 6.43 -15.50 -2.97
N CYS A 298 6.21 -15.27 -1.69
CA CYS A 298 4.86 -15.26 -1.11
C CYS A 298 4.16 -13.92 -1.36
N VAL A 299 2.85 -13.98 -1.60
CA VAL A 299 1.97 -12.81 -1.66
C VAL A 299 0.93 -12.96 -0.56
N ILE A 300 0.93 -12.02 0.38
CA ILE A 300 0.07 -12.06 1.57
C ILE A 300 -0.71 -10.74 1.65
N ARG A 301 -2.05 -10.86 1.62
CA ARG A 301 -2.96 -9.71 1.65
C ARG A 301 -4.03 -9.87 2.73
N ASP A 302 -4.27 -8.82 3.51
CA ASP A 302 -5.35 -8.77 4.50
C ASP A 302 -5.44 -10.05 5.34
N ALA A 303 -4.32 -10.45 5.96
CA ALA A 303 -4.17 -11.75 6.58
C ALA A 303 -3.46 -11.69 7.94
N ARG A 304 -3.72 -12.71 8.76
CA ARG A 304 -3.00 -12.94 10.02
C ARG A 304 -2.25 -14.26 9.96
N ILE A 305 -0.96 -14.23 10.32
CA ILE A 305 -0.07 -15.39 10.39
C ILE A 305 0.32 -15.59 11.87
N GLY A 306 -0.10 -16.69 12.46
CA GLY A 306 0.11 -17.01 13.87
C GLY A 306 1.55 -17.39 14.20
N ALA A 307 1.87 -17.37 15.48
CA ALA A 307 3.20 -17.59 16.00
C ALA A 307 3.80 -18.93 15.56
N GLY A 308 5.07 -18.92 15.15
CA GLY A 308 5.80 -20.10 14.69
C GLY A 308 5.24 -20.76 13.41
N ALA A 309 4.29 -20.13 12.74
CA ALA A 309 3.78 -20.66 11.46
C ALA A 309 4.85 -20.55 10.37
N VAL A 310 4.82 -21.53 9.44
CA VAL A 310 5.75 -21.59 8.31
C VAL A 310 4.96 -21.50 7.01
N ILE A 311 5.18 -20.41 6.28
CA ILE A 311 4.63 -20.23 4.94
C ILE A 311 5.72 -20.55 3.94
N HIS A 312 5.53 -21.65 3.20
CA HIS A 312 6.48 -22.10 2.20
C HIS A 312 6.43 -21.28 0.92
N PRO A 313 7.50 -21.30 0.09
CA PRO A 313 7.62 -20.48 -1.12
C PRO A 313 6.43 -20.58 -2.08
N PHE A 314 6.18 -19.48 -2.83
CA PHE A 314 5.13 -19.39 -3.84
C PHE A 314 3.71 -19.57 -3.30
N THR A 315 3.48 -19.27 -2.04
CA THR A 315 2.15 -19.35 -1.42
C THR A 315 1.43 -18.01 -1.56
N HIS A 316 0.12 -18.07 -1.87
CA HIS A 316 -0.75 -16.90 -1.95
C HIS A 316 -1.81 -16.95 -0.86
N ILE A 317 -1.85 -15.94 0.00
CA ILE A 317 -2.79 -15.82 1.13
C ILE A 317 -3.54 -14.50 1.00
N GLU A 318 -4.87 -14.56 0.99
CA GLU A 318 -5.73 -13.37 0.92
C GLU A 318 -6.93 -13.53 1.85
N GLY A 319 -7.18 -12.53 2.72
CA GLY A 319 -8.35 -12.50 3.60
C GLY A 319 -8.47 -13.74 4.49
N ALA A 320 -7.35 -14.22 5.03
CA ALA A 320 -7.27 -15.50 5.72
C ALA A 320 -6.51 -15.41 7.05
N THR A 321 -6.79 -16.37 7.93
CA THR A 321 -6.08 -16.54 9.21
C THR A 321 -5.35 -17.89 9.21
N VAL A 322 -4.08 -17.86 9.57
CA VAL A 322 -3.22 -19.05 9.76
C VAL A 322 -2.90 -19.18 11.25
N GLY A 323 -3.32 -20.27 11.87
CA GLY A 323 -3.09 -20.53 13.30
C GLY A 323 -1.62 -20.84 13.62
N ALA A 324 -1.28 -20.72 14.88
CA ALA A 324 0.08 -20.94 15.38
C ALA A 324 0.65 -22.33 15.01
N GLY A 325 1.92 -22.40 14.66
CA GLY A 325 2.62 -23.64 14.33
C GLY A 325 2.12 -24.32 13.06
N SER A 326 1.25 -23.70 12.27
CA SER A 326 0.75 -24.25 11.01
C SER A 326 1.79 -24.16 9.89
N MET A 327 1.68 -25.07 8.92
CA MET A 327 2.51 -25.06 7.72
C MET A 327 1.63 -24.91 6.48
N VAL A 328 1.96 -23.95 5.59
CA VAL A 328 1.19 -23.66 4.38
C VAL A 328 2.10 -23.60 3.17
N GLY A 329 1.80 -24.38 2.15
CA GLY A 329 2.55 -24.41 0.89
C GLY A 329 3.51 -25.60 0.76
N PRO A 330 4.41 -25.56 -0.25
CA PRO A 330 4.53 -24.52 -1.26
C PRO A 330 3.39 -24.55 -2.28
N PHE A 331 3.24 -23.46 -3.06
CA PHE A 331 2.19 -23.33 -4.09
C PHE A 331 0.76 -23.55 -3.56
N ALA A 332 0.51 -23.18 -2.32
CA ALA A 332 -0.83 -23.21 -1.74
C ALA A 332 -1.56 -21.88 -1.96
N ARG A 333 -2.88 -21.93 -1.95
CA ARG A 333 -3.72 -20.74 -2.03
C ARG A 333 -4.75 -20.70 -0.92
N LEU A 334 -4.64 -19.71 -0.03
CA LEU A 334 -5.70 -19.40 0.93
C LEU A 334 -6.49 -18.20 0.43
N ARG A 335 -7.79 -18.37 0.31
CA ARG A 335 -8.72 -17.34 -0.18
C ARG A 335 -9.55 -16.77 0.97
N PRO A 336 -10.28 -15.64 0.72
CA PRO A 336 -11.07 -15.00 1.76
C PRO A 336 -11.98 -15.97 2.51
N GLY A 337 -11.96 -15.84 3.85
CA GLY A 337 -12.69 -16.70 4.77
C GLY A 337 -12.04 -18.06 5.05
N ALA A 338 -10.78 -18.26 4.67
CA ALA A 338 -10.02 -19.43 5.11
C ALA A 338 -9.48 -19.19 6.54
N GLU A 339 -9.85 -20.06 7.47
CA GLU A 339 -9.44 -20.01 8.87
C GLU A 339 -8.77 -21.34 9.25
N LEU A 340 -7.47 -21.30 9.48
CA LEU A 340 -6.69 -22.47 9.89
C LEU A 340 -6.40 -22.38 11.39
N GLY A 341 -6.74 -23.43 12.12
CA GLY A 341 -6.43 -23.63 13.53
C GLY A 341 -4.94 -23.90 13.76
N THR A 342 -4.58 -24.20 15.00
CA THR A 342 -3.20 -24.49 15.40
C THR A 342 -2.69 -25.79 14.78
N GLY A 343 -1.47 -25.79 14.26
CA GLY A 343 -0.79 -26.95 13.73
C GLY A 343 -1.44 -27.57 12.48
N VAL A 344 -2.21 -26.79 11.73
CA VAL A 344 -2.81 -27.22 10.46
C VAL A 344 -1.73 -27.31 9.38
N HIS A 345 -1.82 -28.35 8.54
CA HIS A 345 -0.92 -28.54 7.41
C HIS A 345 -1.68 -28.42 6.07
N ILE A 346 -1.36 -27.41 5.29
CA ILE A 346 -1.82 -27.22 3.92
C ILE A 346 -0.61 -27.37 2.99
N GLY A 347 -0.62 -28.39 2.15
CA GLY A 347 0.53 -28.68 1.29
C GLY A 347 0.38 -28.09 -0.12
N ASN A 348 1.16 -28.64 -1.05
CA ASN A 348 1.30 -28.09 -2.40
C ASN A 348 0.04 -28.29 -3.26
N PHE A 349 -0.28 -27.23 -4.02
CA PHE A 349 -1.44 -27.15 -4.91
C PHE A 349 -2.78 -27.41 -4.20
N VAL A 350 -2.88 -26.96 -2.94
CA VAL A 350 -4.12 -26.98 -2.17
C VAL A 350 -4.73 -25.59 -2.16
N GLU A 351 -6.02 -25.51 -2.46
CA GLU A 351 -6.79 -24.28 -2.34
C GLU A 351 -7.81 -24.42 -1.20
N VAL A 352 -7.85 -23.44 -0.30
CA VAL A 352 -8.83 -23.33 0.79
C VAL A 352 -9.59 -22.02 0.64
N LYS A 353 -10.94 -22.07 0.67
CA LYS A 353 -11.81 -20.91 0.51
C LYS A 353 -13.01 -21.00 1.45
N ASN A 354 -13.28 -19.93 2.19
CA ASN A 354 -14.47 -19.83 3.07
C ASN A 354 -14.68 -21.10 3.91
N SER A 355 -13.59 -21.57 4.55
CA SER A 355 -13.55 -22.86 5.24
C SER A 355 -12.76 -22.75 6.52
N THR A 356 -13.23 -23.41 7.58
CA THR A 356 -12.53 -23.54 8.85
C THR A 356 -11.91 -24.92 8.97
N LEU A 357 -10.64 -25.00 9.32
CA LEU A 357 -9.92 -26.23 9.62
C LEU A 357 -9.46 -26.19 11.08
N ALA A 358 -9.94 -27.11 11.90
CA ALA A 358 -9.59 -27.19 13.30
C ALA A 358 -8.14 -27.72 13.50
N ALA A 359 -7.69 -27.73 14.76
CA ALA A 359 -6.32 -28.04 15.12
C ALA A 359 -5.83 -29.39 14.54
N GLY A 360 -4.63 -29.38 13.98
CA GLY A 360 -3.96 -30.56 13.46
C GLY A 360 -4.56 -31.17 12.20
N ALA A 361 -5.55 -30.54 11.57
CA ALA A 361 -6.09 -30.99 10.29
C ALA A 361 -5.04 -30.88 9.17
N LYS A 362 -5.09 -31.79 8.19
CA LYS A 362 -4.10 -31.89 7.11
C LYS A 362 -4.76 -32.04 5.75
N ALA A 363 -4.34 -31.24 4.79
CA ALA A 363 -4.65 -31.36 3.37
C ALA A 363 -3.36 -31.08 2.58
N ASN A 364 -2.62 -32.14 2.23
CA ASN A 364 -1.22 -31.97 1.83
C ASN A 364 -0.98 -31.92 0.32
N HIS A 365 -1.92 -32.34 -0.52
CA HIS A 365 -1.65 -32.48 -1.95
C HIS A 365 -2.90 -32.27 -2.82
N LEU A 366 -2.80 -31.36 -3.82
CA LEU A 366 -3.73 -31.29 -4.95
C LEU A 366 -5.22 -31.30 -4.54
N ALA A 367 -5.60 -30.57 -3.51
CA ALA A 367 -6.93 -30.61 -2.92
C ALA A 367 -7.67 -29.27 -3.01
N TYR A 368 -9.02 -29.34 -3.02
CA TYR A 368 -9.86 -28.17 -2.88
C TYR A 368 -10.81 -28.32 -1.69
N LEU A 369 -10.74 -27.34 -0.77
CA LEU A 369 -11.66 -27.22 0.36
C LEU A 369 -12.40 -25.87 0.25
N GLY A 370 -13.62 -25.92 -0.24
CA GLY A 370 -14.50 -24.74 -0.37
C GLY A 370 -15.77 -24.92 0.44
N ASP A 371 -16.16 -23.86 1.17
CA ASP A 371 -17.36 -23.82 1.99
C ASP A 371 -17.47 -25.05 2.93
N ALA A 372 -16.36 -25.36 3.63
CA ALA A 372 -16.25 -26.54 4.49
C ALA A 372 -16.00 -26.18 5.97
N THR A 373 -16.48 -27.02 6.87
CA THR A 373 -16.05 -27.04 8.27
C THR A 373 -15.36 -28.37 8.52
N VAL A 374 -14.08 -28.33 8.91
CA VAL A 374 -13.22 -29.49 9.07
C VAL A 374 -12.80 -29.58 10.54
N GLY A 375 -13.07 -30.70 11.17
CA GLY A 375 -12.76 -31.00 12.56
C GLY A 375 -11.26 -31.19 12.82
N GLU A 376 -10.93 -31.49 14.06
CA GLU A 376 -9.56 -31.70 14.49
C GLU A 376 -8.96 -32.98 13.90
N ARG A 377 -7.64 -32.97 13.64
CA ARG A 377 -6.84 -34.11 13.22
C ARG A 377 -7.34 -34.85 11.96
N VAL A 378 -8.19 -34.20 11.18
CA VAL A 378 -8.64 -34.70 9.91
C VAL A 378 -7.48 -34.92 8.95
N ASN A 379 -7.43 -36.03 8.25
CA ASN A 379 -6.54 -36.25 7.12
C ASN A 379 -7.32 -36.20 5.80
N TYR A 380 -7.17 -35.14 5.04
CA TYR A 380 -7.85 -34.89 3.78
C TYR A 380 -6.97 -35.38 2.61
N GLY A 381 -7.40 -36.48 1.94
CA GLY A 381 -6.59 -37.19 0.96
C GLY A 381 -6.29 -36.39 -0.30
N ALA A 382 -5.16 -36.73 -0.93
CA ALA A 382 -4.68 -36.08 -2.15
C ALA A 382 -5.72 -36.18 -3.30
N GLY A 383 -5.89 -35.08 -4.04
CA GLY A 383 -6.83 -35.01 -5.16
C GLY A 383 -8.31 -34.91 -4.75
N SER A 384 -8.61 -34.82 -3.47
CA SER A 384 -9.99 -34.74 -2.99
C SER A 384 -10.54 -33.32 -3.03
N ILE A 385 -11.85 -33.23 -3.34
CA ILE A 385 -12.53 -31.94 -3.48
C ILE A 385 -13.87 -31.89 -2.73
N THR A 386 -14.23 -30.74 -2.20
CA THR A 386 -15.60 -30.42 -1.79
C THR A 386 -16.33 -29.84 -2.99
N ALA A 387 -17.31 -30.60 -3.55
CA ALA A 387 -18.18 -30.13 -4.63
C ALA A 387 -19.30 -29.26 -4.00
N ASN A 388 -19.01 -27.98 -3.78
CA ASN A 388 -19.81 -27.05 -2.98
C ASN A 388 -20.80 -26.19 -3.77
N TYR A 389 -20.92 -26.37 -5.09
CA TYR A 389 -21.76 -25.55 -5.97
C TYR A 389 -22.64 -26.42 -6.86
N ASP A 390 -23.97 -26.18 -6.84
CA ASP A 390 -24.97 -26.98 -7.59
C ASP A 390 -25.37 -26.34 -8.93
N GLY A 391 -24.72 -25.25 -9.33
CA GLY A 391 -25.06 -24.47 -10.52
C GLY A 391 -25.80 -23.17 -10.20
N ALA A 392 -26.36 -23.02 -8.98
CA ALA A 392 -27.07 -21.82 -8.52
C ALA A 392 -26.64 -21.41 -7.10
N ASN A 393 -26.52 -22.37 -6.17
CA ASN A 393 -26.28 -22.13 -4.76
C ASN A 393 -24.99 -22.82 -4.30
N LYS A 394 -24.44 -22.32 -3.19
CA LYS A 394 -23.32 -22.94 -2.49
C LYS A 394 -23.84 -23.69 -1.27
N HIS A 395 -23.29 -24.87 -1.06
CA HIS A 395 -23.62 -25.76 0.04
C HIS A 395 -22.37 -26.10 0.85
N ARG A 396 -22.56 -26.41 2.13
CA ARG A 396 -21.48 -26.66 3.05
C ARG A 396 -21.19 -28.14 3.22
N THR A 397 -19.91 -28.52 3.27
CA THR A 397 -19.43 -29.81 3.71
C THR A 397 -19.01 -29.72 5.18
N VAL A 398 -19.50 -30.65 6.01
CA VAL A 398 -19.10 -30.76 7.42
C VAL A 398 -18.32 -32.06 7.61
N ILE A 399 -17.10 -31.95 8.11
CA ILE A 399 -16.20 -33.07 8.39
C ILE A 399 -15.91 -33.05 9.89
N GLY A 400 -16.29 -34.14 10.57
CA GLY A 400 -16.06 -34.32 12.00
C GLY A 400 -14.58 -34.46 12.37
N ASN A 401 -14.31 -34.72 13.65
CA ASN A 401 -12.95 -34.94 14.13
C ASN A 401 -12.40 -36.30 13.73
N ASP A 402 -11.08 -36.43 13.60
CA ASP A 402 -10.36 -37.67 13.34
C ASP A 402 -10.84 -38.41 12.04
N VAL A 403 -11.44 -37.68 11.11
CA VAL A 403 -11.92 -38.25 9.83
C VAL A 403 -10.73 -38.47 8.88
N HIS A 404 -10.75 -39.61 8.21
CA HIS A 404 -9.81 -39.92 7.12
C HIS A 404 -10.52 -39.94 5.77
N VAL A 405 -10.25 -38.95 4.93
CA VAL A 405 -10.74 -38.92 3.55
C VAL A 405 -9.67 -39.54 2.65
N GLY A 406 -10.00 -40.57 1.93
CA GLY A 406 -9.09 -41.22 0.96
C GLY A 406 -8.77 -40.31 -0.23
N SER A 407 -7.74 -40.65 -0.99
CA SER A 407 -7.36 -39.85 -2.18
C SER A 407 -8.41 -39.89 -3.28
N ASN A 408 -8.47 -38.83 -4.10
CA ASN A 408 -9.39 -38.66 -5.24
C ASN A 408 -10.88 -38.82 -4.88
N CYS A 409 -11.28 -38.34 -3.69
CA CYS A 409 -12.68 -38.33 -3.29
C CYS A 409 -13.38 -37.04 -3.68
N VAL A 410 -14.65 -37.14 -4.05
CA VAL A 410 -15.54 -36.01 -4.27
C VAL A 410 -16.60 -35.99 -3.18
N LEU A 411 -16.62 -34.96 -2.37
CA LEU A 411 -17.66 -34.76 -1.35
C LEU A 411 -18.70 -33.79 -1.92
N VAL A 412 -19.86 -34.32 -2.29
CA VAL A 412 -20.95 -33.53 -2.90
C VAL A 412 -21.78 -32.90 -1.80
N ALA A 413 -21.60 -31.60 -1.61
CA ALA A 413 -22.30 -30.85 -0.59
C ALA A 413 -23.80 -30.60 -0.94
N PRO A 414 -24.71 -30.53 0.05
CA PRO A 414 -24.43 -30.63 1.48
C PRO A 414 -24.18 -32.09 1.92
N VAL A 415 -23.14 -32.33 2.71
CA VAL A 415 -22.78 -33.64 3.23
C VAL A 415 -22.05 -33.53 4.56
N THR A 416 -22.34 -34.47 5.46
CA THR A 416 -21.68 -34.56 6.78
C THR A 416 -20.92 -35.86 6.90
N LEU A 417 -19.64 -35.80 7.30
CA LEU A 417 -18.85 -36.98 7.67
C LEU A 417 -18.73 -36.97 9.21
N GLY A 418 -19.26 -38.00 9.85
CA GLY A 418 -19.23 -38.14 11.30
C GLY A 418 -17.83 -38.39 11.84
N ASP A 419 -17.60 -38.12 13.13
CA ASP A 419 -16.31 -38.28 13.78
C ASP A 419 -15.71 -39.67 13.55
N GLY A 420 -14.41 -39.72 13.26
CA GLY A 420 -13.69 -40.96 13.01
C GLY A 420 -14.12 -41.72 11.74
N ALA A 421 -14.96 -41.15 10.89
CA ALA A 421 -15.34 -41.79 9.63
C ALA A 421 -14.14 -41.91 8.70
N THR A 422 -14.11 -43.00 7.92
CA THR A 422 -13.13 -43.26 6.86
C THR A 422 -13.83 -43.28 5.51
N ILE A 423 -13.36 -42.52 4.55
CA ILE A 423 -13.85 -42.52 3.17
C ILE A 423 -12.85 -43.26 2.31
N GLY A 424 -13.30 -44.32 1.64
CA GLY A 424 -12.45 -45.10 0.73
C GLY A 424 -12.04 -44.30 -0.49
N GLY A 425 -10.76 -44.34 -0.87
CA GLY A 425 -10.21 -43.60 -2.01
C GLY A 425 -10.99 -43.79 -3.31
N GLY A 426 -11.10 -42.71 -4.12
CA GLY A 426 -11.86 -42.72 -5.37
C GLY A 426 -13.39 -42.72 -5.20
N SER A 427 -13.89 -42.38 -4.01
CA SER A 427 -15.34 -42.39 -3.74
C SER A 427 -15.98 -41.02 -4.07
N ILE A 428 -17.22 -41.06 -4.56
CA ILE A 428 -18.11 -39.89 -4.71
C ILE A 428 -19.17 -39.97 -3.64
N ILE A 429 -19.07 -39.16 -2.61
CA ILE A 429 -19.92 -39.16 -1.42
C ILE A 429 -20.99 -38.08 -1.57
N SER A 430 -22.25 -38.45 -1.71
CA SER A 430 -23.42 -37.57 -1.86
C SER A 430 -24.46 -37.74 -0.75
N LYS A 431 -24.15 -38.52 0.26
CA LYS A 431 -24.98 -38.74 1.47
C LYS A 431 -24.06 -38.80 2.69
N ASP A 432 -24.57 -38.44 3.85
CA ASP A 432 -23.83 -38.47 5.10
C ASP A 432 -23.13 -39.80 5.37
N ALA A 433 -21.91 -39.73 5.88
CA ALA A 433 -21.13 -40.93 6.28
C ALA A 433 -21.17 -41.03 7.81
N PRO A 434 -21.62 -42.18 8.36
CA PRO A 434 -21.72 -42.36 9.81
C PRO A 434 -20.36 -42.34 10.50
N ALA A 435 -20.35 -41.91 11.76
CA ALA A 435 -19.18 -41.86 12.62
C ALA A 435 -18.53 -43.28 12.75
N GLY A 436 -17.17 -43.29 12.78
CA GLY A 436 -16.39 -44.51 13.02
C GLY A 436 -16.51 -45.61 11.99
N GLN A 437 -17.09 -45.32 10.82
CA GLN A 437 -17.34 -46.35 9.77
C GLN A 437 -16.56 -46.07 8.49
N LEU A 438 -16.32 -47.13 7.72
CA LEU A 438 -15.81 -47.03 6.35
C LEU A 438 -16.95 -46.85 5.36
N THR A 439 -16.97 -45.72 4.65
CA THR A 439 -17.90 -45.43 3.55
C THR A 439 -17.17 -45.48 2.22
N VAL A 440 -17.71 -46.27 1.26
CA VAL A 440 -17.15 -46.44 -0.08
C VAL A 440 -18.26 -46.29 -1.12
N ALA A 441 -18.06 -45.38 -2.09
CA ALA A 441 -18.99 -45.15 -3.19
C ALA A 441 -18.23 -45.08 -4.52
N ARG A 442 -17.86 -46.26 -5.04
CA ARG A 442 -17.17 -46.45 -6.33
C ARG A 442 -17.56 -47.77 -6.96
N ALA A 443 -17.40 -47.87 -8.28
CA ALA A 443 -17.64 -49.13 -9.01
C ALA A 443 -16.69 -50.23 -8.57
N ARG A 444 -17.16 -51.50 -8.68
CA ARG A 444 -16.26 -52.65 -8.50
C ARG A 444 -15.20 -52.66 -9.59
N GLN A 445 -13.99 -53.01 -9.23
CA GLN A 445 -12.91 -53.20 -10.21
C GLN A 445 -13.27 -54.29 -11.18
N ALA A 446 -13.15 -54.04 -12.48
CA ALA A 446 -13.29 -55.03 -13.54
C ALA A 446 -12.00 -55.08 -14.35
N THR A 447 -11.57 -56.30 -14.68
CA THR A 447 -10.43 -56.53 -15.55
C THR A 447 -10.93 -57.23 -16.83
N LEU A 448 -10.67 -56.62 -17.98
CA LEU A 448 -11.07 -57.14 -19.27
C LEU A 448 -9.95 -58.00 -19.82
N ALA A 449 -10.13 -59.29 -19.80
CA ALA A 449 -9.19 -60.23 -20.41
C ALA A 449 -9.16 -60.05 -21.94
N GLY A 450 -7.96 -60.04 -22.52
CA GLY A 450 -7.79 -59.86 -23.95
C GLY A 450 -7.89 -58.47 -24.48
N TRP A 451 -8.05 -57.42 -23.61
CA TRP A 451 -8.03 -56.05 -24.04
C TRP A 451 -6.67 -55.64 -24.64
N GLN A 452 -6.72 -55.04 -25.85
CA GLN A 452 -5.52 -54.54 -26.52
C GLN A 452 -5.55 -53.02 -26.61
N ARG A 453 -4.41 -52.40 -26.31
CA ARG A 453 -4.25 -50.97 -26.49
C ARG A 453 -4.37 -50.60 -27.99
N PRO A 454 -5.19 -49.64 -28.37
CA PRO A 454 -5.22 -49.12 -29.74
C PRO A 454 -3.83 -48.71 -30.19
N ARG A 455 -3.43 -49.08 -31.40
CA ARG A 455 -2.18 -48.67 -32.05
C ARG A 455 -2.50 -47.68 -33.18
N LYS A 456 -1.65 -46.70 -33.38
CA LYS A 456 -1.73 -45.84 -34.59
C LYS A 456 -1.67 -46.77 -35.82
N ALA A 457 -2.56 -46.59 -36.78
CA ALA A 457 -2.40 -47.18 -38.10
C ALA A 457 -1.05 -46.71 -38.66
N ALA A 458 -0.26 -47.62 -39.21
CA ALA A 458 0.97 -47.26 -39.92
C ALA A 458 0.57 -46.29 -41.03
N GLU A 459 1.21 -45.15 -41.11
CA GLU A 459 1.09 -44.27 -42.26
C GLU A 459 1.46 -45.11 -43.48
N LYS A 460 0.54 -45.20 -44.42
CA LYS A 460 0.86 -45.83 -45.72
C LYS A 460 1.93 -44.94 -46.36
N ALA A 461 3.11 -45.55 -46.56
CA ALA A 461 4.21 -44.97 -47.30
C ALA A 461 3.81 -44.71 -48.75
#